data_67dd636c0c43776057add6256c73cd44
#
_entry.id   67dd636c0c43776057add6256c73cd44
#
_cell.length_a   1.000
_cell.length_b   1.000
_cell.length_c   1.000
_cell.angle_alpha   90.00
_cell.angle_beta   90.00
_cell.angle_gamma   90.00
#
_symmetry.space_group_name_H-M   'P 1'
#
loop_
_entity.id
_entity.type
_entity.pdbx_description
1 polymer ?
#
loop_
_entity_poly.entity_id
_entity_poly.type
_entity_poly.pdbx_seq_one_letter_code
_entity_poly.pdbx_strand_id
1 'polypeptide(L)'
;MKHIFTRALTTFTFTLLFLASFGQQGTELLIQANRATLERDYTQAIALYDQYIKLNPEDFRGYFNRGTTEMNARKYTEAEQDFTKTLSLNPVYKEAYYYRGQSFVKQKKYDLAIKDYTHILDKDPRSVPFLKLRAKAYSENKQNDLALQDLDFAIGIAKLEGDLYKRRAELKIVLHDIDGALKDYHAVGKLMPEYKMVHYIKGNLYLEIKETDFACEEYKLALDNDVVVADRAYEENCQ
;
A
#
# COMPACT_ATOMS: atom_id res chain seq x y z
N MET A 1 -31.35 -30.39 -50.04
CA MET A 1 -30.09 -30.38 -49.23
C MET A 1 -29.26 -29.11 -49.41
N LYS A 2 -29.04 -28.54 -50.59
CA LYS A 2 -28.21 -27.32 -50.80
C LYS A 2 -28.74 -26.07 -50.06
N HIS A 3 -30.03 -25.87 -49.90
CA HIS A 3 -30.61 -24.68 -49.22
C HIS A 3 -30.48 -24.69 -47.70
N ILE A 4 -30.31 -25.84 -47.09
CA ILE A 4 -30.13 -25.97 -45.62
C ILE A 4 -28.67 -25.62 -45.24
N PHE A 5 -27.71 -26.06 -46.07
CA PHE A 5 -26.28 -25.75 -45.88
C PHE A 5 -25.95 -24.26 -46.04
N THR A 6 -26.56 -23.57 -47.00
CA THR A 6 -26.35 -22.13 -47.19
C THR A 6 -26.93 -21.28 -46.07
N ARG A 7 -28.10 -21.63 -45.50
CA ARG A 7 -28.65 -20.94 -44.32
C ARG A 7 -27.82 -21.14 -43.05
N ALA A 8 -27.30 -22.35 -42.82
CA ALA A 8 -26.44 -22.63 -41.68
C ALA A 8 -25.10 -21.89 -41.77
N LEU A 9 -24.53 -21.76 -42.95
CA LEU A 9 -23.24 -21.06 -43.16
C LEU A 9 -23.42 -19.54 -43.00
N THR A 10 -24.51 -18.95 -43.48
CA THR A 10 -24.80 -17.50 -43.36
C THR A 10 -25.11 -17.12 -41.89
N THR A 11 -25.83 -17.95 -41.15
CA THR A 11 -26.06 -17.70 -39.72
C THR A 11 -24.77 -17.83 -38.90
N PHE A 12 -23.89 -18.78 -39.22
CA PHE A 12 -22.63 -18.97 -38.55
C PHE A 12 -21.63 -17.80 -38.82
N THR A 13 -21.55 -17.30 -40.05
CA THR A 13 -20.73 -16.13 -40.38
C THR A 13 -21.26 -14.85 -39.71
N PHE A 14 -22.59 -14.68 -39.65
CA PHE A 14 -23.17 -13.49 -38.98
C PHE A 14 -22.95 -13.49 -37.46
N THR A 15 -23.02 -14.67 -36.83
CA THR A 15 -22.71 -14.79 -35.40
C THR A 15 -21.23 -14.55 -35.12
N LEU A 16 -20.31 -15.01 -35.95
CA LEU A 16 -18.87 -14.74 -35.85
C LEU A 16 -18.53 -13.26 -35.99
N LEU A 17 -19.11 -12.57 -36.96
CA LEU A 17 -18.91 -11.13 -37.15
C LEU A 17 -19.52 -10.31 -36.00
N PHE A 18 -20.66 -10.73 -35.46
CA PHE A 18 -21.31 -10.10 -34.32
C PHE A 18 -20.44 -10.27 -33.04
N LEU A 19 -19.94 -11.47 -32.76
CA LEU A 19 -19.05 -11.73 -31.64
C LEU A 19 -17.72 -10.96 -31.76
N ALA A 20 -17.16 -10.85 -32.97
CA ALA A 20 -15.96 -10.07 -33.22
C ALA A 20 -16.17 -8.57 -32.96
N SER A 21 -17.34 -8.03 -33.37
CA SER A 21 -17.68 -6.61 -33.12
C SER A 21 -17.86 -6.31 -31.61
N PHE A 22 -18.46 -7.22 -30.84
CA PHE A 22 -18.58 -7.09 -29.39
C PHE A 22 -17.23 -7.13 -28.67
N GLY A 23 -16.35 -8.06 -29.06
CA GLY A 23 -14.99 -8.13 -28.52
C GLY A 23 -14.18 -6.86 -28.80
N GLN A 24 -14.33 -6.29 -29.99
CA GLN A 24 -13.68 -5.03 -30.37
C GLN A 24 -14.22 -3.84 -29.56
N GLN A 25 -15.54 -3.75 -29.39
CA GLN A 25 -16.18 -2.70 -28.59
C GLN A 25 -15.72 -2.76 -27.11
N GLY A 26 -15.64 -3.96 -26.49
CA GLY A 26 -15.15 -4.13 -25.14
C GLY A 26 -13.70 -3.66 -24.99
N THR A 27 -12.83 -4.05 -25.93
CA THR A 27 -11.43 -3.62 -25.92
C THR A 27 -11.28 -2.10 -26.01
N GLU A 28 -12.06 -1.45 -26.88
CA GLU A 28 -12.03 0.00 -27.03
C GLU A 28 -12.48 0.72 -25.75
N LEU A 29 -13.57 0.26 -25.11
CA LEU A 29 -14.04 0.80 -23.83
C LEU A 29 -12.97 0.70 -22.74
N LEU A 30 -12.28 -0.44 -22.65
CA LEU A 30 -11.22 -0.65 -21.68
C LEU A 30 -10.04 0.32 -21.89
N ILE A 31 -9.64 0.54 -23.16
CA ILE A 31 -8.59 1.48 -23.51
C ILE A 31 -8.99 2.91 -23.15
N GLN A 32 -10.20 3.33 -23.50
CA GLN A 32 -10.72 4.67 -23.20
C GLN A 32 -10.83 4.89 -21.69
N ALA A 33 -11.30 3.90 -20.92
CA ALA A 33 -11.40 3.97 -19.48
C ALA A 33 -10.03 4.11 -18.81
N ASN A 34 -9.05 3.30 -19.25
CA ASN A 34 -7.66 3.40 -18.77
C ASN A 34 -7.06 4.78 -19.06
N ARG A 35 -7.32 5.32 -20.24
CA ARG A 35 -6.87 6.65 -20.64
C ARG A 35 -7.47 7.73 -19.75
N ALA A 36 -8.79 7.73 -19.54
CA ALA A 36 -9.48 8.67 -18.66
C ALA A 36 -8.94 8.58 -17.21
N THR A 37 -8.59 7.37 -16.74
CA THR A 37 -7.93 7.17 -15.42
C THR A 37 -6.57 7.87 -15.36
N LEU A 38 -5.75 7.76 -16.40
CA LEU A 38 -4.43 8.44 -16.48
C LEU A 38 -4.59 9.96 -16.56
N GLU A 39 -5.60 10.45 -17.24
CA GLU A 39 -5.97 11.87 -17.34
C GLU A 39 -6.62 12.40 -16.04
N ARG A 40 -6.86 11.52 -15.06
CA ARG A 40 -7.53 11.78 -13.77
C ARG A 40 -9.01 12.19 -13.90
N ASP A 41 -9.62 11.93 -15.03
CA ASP A 41 -11.08 12.02 -15.16
C ASP A 41 -11.72 10.72 -14.64
N TYR A 42 -11.71 10.61 -13.32
CA TYR A 42 -12.21 9.40 -12.65
C TYR A 42 -13.71 9.19 -12.89
N THR A 43 -14.47 10.24 -13.09
CA THR A 43 -15.92 10.15 -13.37
C THR A 43 -16.17 9.49 -14.71
N GLN A 44 -15.50 9.96 -15.76
CA GLN A 44 -15.60 9.37 -17.09
C GLN A 44 -15.02 7.94 -17.09
N ALA A 45 -13.89 7.71 -16.43
CA ALA A 45 -13.27 6.39 -16.35
C ALA A 45 -14.21 5.35 -15.74
N ILE A 46 -14.83 5.66 -14.59
CA ILE A 46 -15.78 4.77 -13.91
C ILE A 46 -16.97 4.47 -14.84
N ALA A 47 -17.56 5.48 -15.51
CA ALA A 47 -18.67 5.28 -16.43
C ALA A 47 -18.30 4.38 -17.63
N LEU A 48 -17.08 4.47 -18.15
CA LEU A 48 -16.58 3.61 -19.22
C LEU A 48 -16.34 2.17 -18.73
N TYR A 49 -15.78 1.98 -17.51
CA TYR A 49 -15.67 0.65 -16.91
C TYR A 49 -17.05 0.03 -16.64
N ASP A 50 -18.06 0.82 -16.24
CA ASP A 50 -19.43 0.34 -16.08
C ASP A 50 -19.99 -0.24 -17.38
N GLN A 51 -19.72 0.43 -18.50
CA GLN A 51 -20.11 -0.08 -19.82
C GLN A 51 -19.33 -1.34 -20.19
N TYR A 52 -18.01 -1.36 -19.93
CA TYR A 52 -17.19 -2.53 -20.16
C TYR A 52 -17.67 -3.76 -19.35
N ILE A 53 -17.94 -3.58 -18.06
CA ILE A 53 -18.42 -4.64 -17.17
C ILE A 53 -19.78 -5.19 -17.61
N LYS A 54 -20.68 -4.33 -18.10
CA LYS A 54 -21.97 -4.78 -18.68
C LYS A 54 -21.78 -5.71 -19.87
N LEU A 55 -20.79 -5.47 -20.71
CA LEU A 55 -20.47 -6.31 -21.86
C LEU A 55 -19.68 -7.56 -21.48
N ASN A 56 -18.86 -7.49 -20.43
CA ASN A 56 -17.91 -8.52 -20.03
C ASN A 56 -18.01 -8.79 -18.52
N PRO A 57 -19.15 -9.29 -18.00
CA PRO A 57 -19.39 -9.38 -16.54
C PRO A 57 -18.50 -10.43 -15.83
N GLU A 58 -17.89 -11.36 -16.57
CA GLU A 58 -17.00 -12.38 -16.05
C GLU A 58 -15.50 -11.99 -16.20
N ASP A 59 -15.22 -10.86 -16.81
CA ASP A 59 -13.84 -10.37 -16.90
C ASP A 59 -13.46 -9.57 -15.65
N PHE A 60 -12.64 -10.18 -14.78
CA PHE A 60 -12.18 -9.57 -13.55
C PHE A 60 -11.42 -8.25 -13.75
N ARG A 61 -10.82 -8.02 -14.95
CA ARG A 61 -10.03 -6.82 -15.25
C ARG A 61 -10.88 -5.55 -15.22
N GLY A 62 -12.13 -5.62 -15.65
CA GLY A 62 -13.06 -4.49 -15.59
C GLY A 62 -13.27 -4.01 -14.16
N TYR A 63 -13.57 -4.93 -13.25
CA TYR A 63 -13.76 -4.65 -11.84
C TYR A 63 -12.45 -4.18 -11.18
N PHE A 64 -11.33 -4.87 -11.44
CA PHE A 64 -10.05 -4.48 -10.88
C PHE A 64 -9.65 -3.05 -11.27
N ASN A 65 -9.75 -2.70 -12.55
CA ASN A 65 -9.37 -1.37 -13.04
C ASN A 65 -10.35 -0.29 -12.55
N ARG A 66 -11.66 -0.58 -12.46
CA ARG A 66 -12.61 0.34 -11.83
C ARG A 66 -12.29 0.55 -10.36
N GLY A 67 -12.05 -0.50 -9.61
CA GLY A 67 -11.65 -0.43 -8.21
C GLY A 67 -10.37 0.39 -7.98
N THR A 68 -9.34 0.25 -8.83
CA THR A 68 -8.13 1.08 -8.74
C THR A 68 -8.41 2.55 -9.07
N THR A 69 -9.30 2.82 -10.01
CA THR A 69 -9.76 4.18 -10.33
C THR A 69 -10.54 4.78 -9.16
N GLU A 70 -11.39 3.99 -8.52
CA GLU A 70 -12.15 4.39 -7.32
C GLU A 70 -11.24 4.67 -6.12
N MET A 71 -10.16 3.88 -5.94
CA MET A 71 -9.11 4.17 -4.96
C MET A 71 -8.50 5.56 -5.19
N ASN A 72 -8.17 5.88 -6.43
CA ASN A 72 -7.64 7.20 -6.81
C ASN A 72 -8.65 8.32 -6.59
N ALA A 73 -9.94 8.05 -6.81
CA ALA A 73 -11.05 8.95 -6.53
C ALA A 73 -11.45 9.00 -5.04
N ARG A 74 -10.75 8.27 -4.15
CA ARG A 74 -11.03 8.11 -2.72
C ARG A 74 -12.39 7.48 -2.39
N LYS A 75 -12.95 6.73 -3.33
CA LYS A 75 -14.19 5.94 -3.17
C LYS A 75 -13.83 4.55 -2.64
N TYR A 76 -13.40 4.50 -1.38
CA TYR A 76 -12.79 3.28 -0.82
C TYR A 76 -13.78 2.13 -0.63
N THR A 77 -15.05 2.42 -0.38
CA THR A 77 -16.08 1.40 -0.21
C THR A 77 -16.44 0.73 -1.52
N GLU A 78 -16.57 1.51 -2.59
CA GLU A 78 -16.82 1.03 -3.93
C GLU A 78 -15.64 0.18 -4.43
N ALA A 79 -14.42 0.67 -4.24
CA ALA A 79 -13.19 -0.06 -4.57
C ALA A 79 -13.10 -1.42 -3.84
N GLU A 80 -13.47 -1.48 -2.55
CA GLU A 80 -13.55 -2.74 -1.79
C GLU A 80 -14.50 -3.75 -2.46
N GLN A 81 -15.67 -3.30 -2.92
CA GLN A 81 -16.65 -4.14 -3.59
C GLN A 81 -16.08 -4.69 -4.90
N ASP A 82 -15.44 -3.84 -5.69
CA ASP A 82 -14.85 -4.21 -6.97
C ASP A 82 -13.67 -5.17 -6.82
N PHE A 83 -12.78 -4.96 -5.86
CA PHE A 83 -11.71 -5.93 -5.59
C PHE A 83 -12.26 -7.25 -5.05
N THR A 84 -13.34 -7.20 -4.28
CA THR A 84 -14.02 -8.43 -3.81
C THR A 84 -14.64 -9.19 -4.98
N LYS A 85 -15.27 -8.51 -5.93
CA LYS A 85 -15.76 -9.13 -7.17
C LYS A 85 -14.60 -9.66 -8.03
N THR A 86 -13.51 -8.90 -8.14
CA THR A 86 -12.28 -9.35 -8.81
C THR A 86 -11.80 -10.69 -8.25
N LEU A 87 -11.71 -10.80 -6.92
CA LEU A 87 -11.27 -12.03 -6.24
C LEU A 87 -12.27 -13.18 -6.32
N SER A 88 -13.56 -12.90 -6.47
CA SER A 88 -14.56 -13.93 -6.74
C SER A 88 -14.40 -14.55 -8.14
N LEU A 89 -13.92 -13.77 -9.11
CA LEU A 89 -13.68 -14.21 -10.49
C LEU A 89 -12.26 -14.76 -10.68
N ASN A 90 -11.28 -14.22 -9.96
CA ASN A 90 -9.88 -14.67 -9.99
C ASN A 90 -9.29 -14.69 -8.58
N PRO A 91 -9.46 -15.80 -7.81
CA PRO A 91 -9.03 -15.91 -6.42
C PRO A 91 -7.51 -15.86 -6.18
N VAL A 92 -6.71 -15.98 -7.23
CA VAL A 92 -5.24 -15.98 -7.13
C VAL A 92 -4.60 -14.63 -7.52
N TYR A 93 -5.43 -13.63 -7.84
CA TYR A 93 -4.94 -12.35 -8.31
C TYR A 93 -4.42 -11.50 -7.14
N LYS A 94 -3.09 -11.56 -6.94
CA LYS A 94 -2.38 -10.97 -5.80
C LYS A 94 -2.62 -9.45 -5.66
N GLU A 95 -2.67 -8.74 -6.76
CA GLU A 95 -2.87 -7.30 -6.81
C GLU A 95 -4.23 -6.89 -6.22
N ALA A 96 -5.27 -7.70 -6.41
CA ALA A 96 -6.58 -7.42 -5.85
C ALA A 96 -6.59 -7.53 -4.31
N TYR A 97 -5.90 -8.51 -3.72
CA TYR A 97 -5.70 -8.56 -2.26
C TYR A 97 -4.95 -7.33 -1.77
N TYR A 98 -3.88 -6.93 -2.45
CA TYR A 98 -3.10 -5.76 -2.08
C TYR A 98 -3.96 -4.49 -2.06
N TYR A 99 -4.66 -4.19 -3.14
CA TYR A 99 -5.48 -2.97 -3.25
C TYR A 99 -6.71 -3.02 -2.34
N ARG A 100 -7.32 -4.20 -2.15
CA ARG A 100 -8.41 -4.35 -1.18
C ARG A 100 -7.92 -4.13 0.25
N GLY A 101 -6.78 -4.69 0.61
CA GLY A 101 -6.13 -4.42 1.89
C GLY A 101 -5.85 -2.93 2.10
N GLN A 102 -5.36 -2.23 1.07
CA GLN A 102 -5.20 -0.78 1.15
C GLN A 102 -6.54 -0.04 1.33
N SER A 103 -7.59 -0.44 0.62
CA SER A 103 -8.92 0.16 0.79
C SER A 103 -9.45 -0.04 2.21
N PHE A 104 -9.22 -1.22 2.80
CA PHE A 104 -9.55 -1.50 4.19
C PHE A 104 -8.78 -0.60 5.17
N VAL A 105 -7.48 -0.39 4.95
CA VAL A 105 -6.68 0.54 5.79
C VAL A 105 -7.25 1.96 5.71
N LYS A 106 -7.61 2.45 4.52
CA LYS A 106 -8.23 3.77 4.33
C LYS A 106 -9.57 3.91 5.05
N GLN A 107 -10.30 2.81 5.21
CA GLN A 107 -11.57 2.74 5.95
C GLN A 107 -11.38 2.38 7.43
N LYS A 108 -10.13 2.26 7.92
CA LYS A 108 -9.79 1.80 9.29
C LYS A 108 -10.30 0.39 9.62
N LYS A 109 -10.54 -0.43 8.61
CA LYS A 109 -10.93 -1.85 8.73
C LYS A 109 -9.67 -2.72 8.82
N TYR A 110 -8.85 -2.51 9.85
CA TYR A 110 -7.49 -3.06 9.92
C TYR A 110 -7.44 -4.58 9.96
N ASP A 111 -8.38 -5.24 10.66
CA ASP A 111 -8.44 -6.72 10.70
C ASP A 111 -8.64 -7.34 9.31
N LEU A 112 -9.41 -6.69 8.44
CA LEU A 112 -9.62 -7.14 7.07
C LEU A 112 -8.38 -6.91 6.21
N ALA A 113 -7.70 -5.79 6.39
CA ALA A 113 -6.42 -5.52 5.72
C ALA A 113 -5.35 -6.54 6.11
N ILE A 114 -5.25 -6.87 7.40
CA ILE A 114 -4.33 -7.88 7.93
C ILE A 114 -4.60 -9.25 7.28
N LYS A 115 -5.86 -9.65 7.12
CA LYS A 115 -6.22 -10.90 6.44
C LYS A 115 -5.74 -10.93 4.99
N ASP A 116 -5.96 -9.84 4.24
CA ASP A 116 -5.53 -9.75 2.84
C ASP A 116 -4.00 -9.79 2.71
N TYR A 117 -3.27 -9.05 3.54
CA TYR A 117 -1.79 -9.08 3.53
C TYR A 117 -1.25 -10.44 4.00
N THR A 118 -1.91 -11.08 4.96
CA THR A 118 -1.55 -12.43 5.39
C THR A 118 -1.73 -13.44 4.26
N HIS A 119 -2.85 -13.37 3.50
CA HIS A 119 -3.04 -14.23 2.33
C HIS A 119 -1.89 -14.11 1.31
N ILE A 120 -1.37 -12.89 1.10
CA ILE A 120 -0.21 -12.68 0.22
C ILE A 120 1.06 -13.29 0.84
N LEU A 121 1.29 -13.06 2.13
CA LEU A 121 2.46 -13.56 2.85
C LEU A 121 2.46 -15.08 3.02
N ASP A 122 1.30 -15.75 3.04
CA ASP A 122 1.22 -17.22 3.01
C ASP A 122 1.82 -17.82 1.73
N LYS A 123 1.84 -17.06 0.63
CA LYS A 123 2.44 -17.46 -0.65
C LYS A 123 3.89 -17.00 -0.80
N ASP A 124 4.21 -15.86 -0.23
CA ASP A 124 5.55 -15.25 -0.25
C ASP A 124 5.91 -14.69 1.15
N PRO A 125 6.29 -15.58 2.10
CA PRO A 125 6.55 -15.20 3.49
C PRO A 125 7.69 -14.19 3.66
N ARG A 126 8.58 -14.06 2.68
CA ARG A 126 9.76 -13.20 2.75
C ARG A 126 9.58 -11.85 2.05
N SER A 127 8.37 -11.51 1.66
CA SER A 127 8.06 -10.25 0.97
C SER A 127 8.11 -9.06 1.93
N VAL A 128 9.28 -8.41 2.01
CA VAL A 128 9.49 -7.23 2.88
C VAL A 128 8.42 -6.15 2.68
N PRO A 129 7.99 -5.80 1.45
CA PRO A 129 6.92 -4.83 1.27
C PRO A 129 5.61 -5.21 1.98
N PHE A 130 5.20 -6.47 1.92
CA PHE A 130 3.95 -6.92 2.56
C PHE A 130 4.09 -7.11 4.07
N LEU A 131 5.27 -7.49 4.58
CA LEU A 131 5.57 -7.46 6.02
C LEU A 131 5.43 -6.04 6.56
N LYS A 132 5.97 -5.02 5.88
CA LYS A 132 5.82 -3.60 6.24
C LYS A 132 4.35 -3.14 6.26
N LEU A 133 3.56 -3.56 5.28
CA LEU A 133 2.14 -3.20 5.20
C LEU A 133 1.33 -3.86 6.32
N ARG A 134 1.60 -5.14 6.60
CA ARG A 134 0.91 -5.86 7.68
C ARG A 134 1.32 -5.34 9.05
N ALA A 135 2.61 -5.09 9.26
CA ALA A 135 3.09 -4.45 10.48
C ALA A 135 2.41 -3.11 10.75
N LYS A 136 2.27 -2.27 9.71
CA LYS A 136 1.53 -1.01 9.83
C LYS A 136 0.07 -1.26 10.21
N ALA A 137 -0.61 -2.19 9.55
CA ALA A 137 -2.00 -2.51 9.86
C ALA A 137 -2.16 -3.06 11.29
N TYR A 138 -1.24 -3.91 11.76
CA TYR A 138 -1.18 -4.36 13.15
C TYR A 138 -1.03 -3.21 14.14
N SER A 139 -0.08 -2.29 13.89
CA SER A 139 0.14 -1.14 14.77
C SER A 139 -1.09 -0.23 14.86
N GLU A 140 -1.71 0.09 13.73
CA GLU A 140 -2.96 0.88 13.69
C GLU A 140 -4.12 0.17 14.42
N ASN A 141 -4.10 -1.18 14.41
CA ASN A 141 -5.07 -2.03 15.12
C ASN A 141 -4.68 -2.29 16.59
N LYS A 142 -3.65 -1.61 17.12
CA LYS A 142 -3.13 -1.77 18.49
C LYS A 142 -2.56 -3.16 18.81
N GLN A 143 -2.22 -3.94 17.80
CA GLN A 143 -1.58 -5.26 17.90
C GLN A 143 -0.06 -5.10 17.76
N ASN A 144 0.54 -4.31 18.64
CA ASN A 144 1.90 -3.82 18.52
C ASN A 144 2.96 -4.94 18.56
N ASP A 145 2.73 -6.00 19.32
CA ASP A 145 3.65 -7.15 19.39
C ASP A 145 3.76 -7.87 18.05
N LEU A 146 2.63 -8.03 17.33
CA LEU A 146 2.61 -8.63 16.00
C LEU A 146 3.27 -7.70 14.96
N ALA A 147 3.10 -6.38 15.12
CA ALA A 147 3.80 -5.41 14.28
C ALA A 147 5.31 -5.49 14.46
N LEU A 148 5.81 -5.62 15.71
CA LEU A 148 7.23 -5.81 15.99
C LEU A 148 7.77 -7.09 15.36
N GLN A 149 7.04 -8.21 15.48
CA GLN A 149 7.44 -9.50 14.89
C GLN A 149 7.62 -9.39 13.37
N ASP A 150 6.68 -8.74 12.67
CA ASP A 150 6.80 -8.54 11.22
C ASP A 150 8.00 -7.65 10.86
N LEU A 151 8.24 -6.57 11.62
CA LEU A 151 9.39 -5.69 11.41
C LEU A 151 10.72 -6.38 11.71
N ASP A 152 10.80 -7.17 12.78
CA ASP A 152 11.99 -7.96 13.13
C ASP A 152 12.32 -8.97 12.04
N PHE A 153 11.30 -9.65 11.53
CA PHE A 153 11.48 -10.59 10.43
C PHE A 153 11.92 -9.89 9.15
N ALA A 154 11.31 -8.74 8.82
CA ALA A 154 11.69 -7.94 7.66
C ALA A 154 13.14 -7.43 7.76
N ILE A 155 13.59 -6.98 8.93
CA ILE A 155 14.99 -6.58 9.18
C ILE A 155 15.95 -7.76 9.02
N GLY A 156 15.53 -8.95 9.47
CA GLY A 156 16.32 -10.18 9.26
C GLY A 156 16.57 -10.49 7.78
N ILE A 157 15.64 -10.09 6.90
CA ILE A 157 15.74 -10.26 5.45
C ILE A 157 16.52 -9.11 4.80
N ALA A 158 16.21 -7.87 5.15
CA ALA A 158 16.71 -6.64 4.50
C ALA A 158 17.44 -5.74 5.52
N LYS A 159 18.58 -6.24 6.01
CA LYS A 159 19.36 -5.60 7.09
C LYS A 159 19.85 -4.18 6.80
N LEU A 160 19.93 -3.78 5.54
CA LEU A 160 20.41 -2.47 5.11
C LEU A 160 19.27 -1.50 4.76
N GLU A 161 18.02 -1.89 4.96
CA GLU A 161 16.85 -1.02 4.72
C GLU A 161 16.54 -0.18 5.96
N GLY A 162 17.06 1.06 6.00
CA GLY A 162 16.94 1.95 7.15
C GLY A 162 15.49 2.30 7.55
N ASP A 163 14.54 2.31 6.58
CA ASP A 163 13.11 2.53 6.84
C ASP A 163 12.49 1.48 7.79
N LEU A 164 12.99 0.23 7.77
CA LEU A 164 12.53 -0.81 8.69
C LEU A 164 12.90 -0.49 10.14
N TYR A 165 14.14 -0.08 10.38
CA TYR A 165 14.61 0.34 11.71
C TYR A 165 13.85 1.57 12.21
N LYS A 166 13.62 2.54 11.33
CA LYS A 166 12.81 3.73 11.66
C LYS A 166 11.42 3.34 12.12
N ARG A 167 10.70 2.50 11.37
CA ARG A 167 9.36 2.03 11.74
C ARG A 167 9.36 1.26 13.05
N ARG A 168 10.37 0.43 13.28
CA ARG A 168 10.49 -0.31 14.54
C ARG A 168 10.77 0.62 15.70
N ALA A 169 11.65 1.61 15.53
CA ALA A 169 11.91 2.64 16.54
C ALA A 169 10.65 3.43 16.91
N GLU A 170 9.91 3.91 15.90
CA GLU A 170 8.65 4.61 16.11
C GLU A 170 7.65 3.76 16.94
N LEU A 171 7.57 2.47 16.65
CA LEU A 171 6.70 1.55 17.40
C LEU A 171 7.21 1.31 18.82
N LYS A 172 8.53 1.18 19.02
CA LYS A 172 9.13 1.04 20.34
C LYS A 172 8.92 2.27 21.22
N ILE A 173 8.92 3.48 20.65
CA ILE A 173 8.54 4.71 21.39
C ILE A 173 7.11 4.58 21.90
N VAL A 174 6.17 4.15 21.08
CA VAL A 174 4.75 3.94 21.49
C VAL A 174 4.65 2.91 22.62
N LEU A 175 5.58 1.95 22.68
CA LEU A 175 5.67 0.91 23.72
C LEU A 175 6.54 1.30 24.92
N HIS A 176 7.05 2.53 24.95
CA HIS A 176 7.98 3.03 25.96
C HIS A 176 9.30 2.25 26.07
N ASP A 177 9.71 1.54 25.01
CA ASP A 177 11.05 0.93 24.90
C ASP A 177 12.02 1.96 24.29
N ILE A 178 12.41 2.95 25.09
CA ILE A 178 13.25 4.06 24.64
C ILE A 178 14.66 3.60 24.28
N ASP A 179 15.25 2.69 25.04
CA ASP A 179 16.57 2.12 24.74
C ASP A 179 16.58 1.34 23.42
N GLY A 180 15.53 0.56 23.18
CA GLY A 180 15.35 -0.14 21.91
C GLY A 180 15.15 0.81 20.75
N ALA A 181 14.40 1.91 20.94
CA ALA A 181 14.20 2.94 19.93
C ALA A 181 15.51 3.66 19.59
N LEU A 182 16.32 4.04 20.60
CA LEU A 182 17.63 4.65 20.40
C LEU A 182 18.58 3.75 19.60
N LYS A 183 18.62 2.44 19.89
CA LYS A 183 19.41 1.47 19.09
C LYS A 183 19.01 1.47 17.63
N ASP A 184 17.70 1.47 17.35
CA ASP A 184 17.20 1.49 16.00
C ASP A 184 17.47 2.85 15.31
N TYR A 185 17.34 3.98 16.00
CA TYR A 185 17.69 5.29 15.42
C TYR A 185 19.19 5.47 15.19
N HIS A 186 20.07 4.79 15.94
CA HIS A 186 21.48 4.72 15.58
C HIS A 186 21.71 4.00 14.24
N ALA A 187 20.95 2.91 14.00
CA ALA A 187 20.99 2.24 12.70
C ALA A 187 20.43 3.15 11.58
N VAL A 188 19.33 3.87 11.84
CA VAL A 188 18.77 4.86 10.91
C VAL A 188 19.81 5.90 10.53
N GLY A 189 20.52 6.50 11.48
CA GLY A 189 21.54 7.51 11.19
C GLY A 189 22.70 6.99 10.32
N LYS A 190 23.03 5.70 10.42
CA LYS A 190 24.04 5.06 9.57
C LYS A 190 23.54 4.69 8.18
N LEU A 191 22.29 4.22 8.08
CA LEU A 191 21.71 3.68 6.85
C LEU A 191 20.99 4.75 6.00
N MET A 192 20.60 5.87 6.62
CA MET A 192 19.87 6.97 6.01
C MET A 192 20.50 8.31 6.42
N PRO A 193 21.74 8.61 6.01
CA PRO A 193 22.45 9.83 6.41
C PRO A 193 21.73 11.12 5.97
N GLU A 194 20.86 11.05 4.94
CA GLU A 194 20.01 12.13 4.51
C GLU A 194 18.86 12.45 5.48
N TYR A 195 18.52 11.51 6.39
CA TYR A 195 17.46 11.71 7.37
C TYR A 195 17.97 12.50 8.59
N LYS A 196 18.28 13.77 8.39
CA LYS A 196 18.89 14.68 9.36
C LYS A 196 18.12 14.81 10.68
N MET A 197 16.78 14.64 10.62
CA MET A 197 15.91 14.64 11.80
C MET A 197 16.25 13.58 12.85
N VAL A 198 17.03 12.56 12.51
CA VAL A 198 17.40 11.47 13.41
C VAL A 198 18.10 11.99 14.66
N HIS A 199 18.95 13.01 14.55
CA HIS A 199 19.66 13.60 15.68
C HIS A 199 18.71 14.33 16.63
N TYR A 200 17.78 15.14 16.11
CA TYR A 200 16.76 15.77 16.93
C TYR A 200 15.88 14.75 17.68
N ILE A 201 15.47 13.68 16.99
CA ILE A 201 14.66 12.62 17.60
C ILE A 201 15.44 11.92 18.72
N LYS A 202 16.72 11.57 18.50
CA LYS A 202 17.56 10.95 19.54
C LYS A 202 17.76 11.89 20.73
N GLY A 203 17.96 13.18 20.49
CA GLY A 203 18.03 14.18 21.56
C GLY A 203 16.80 14.15 22.46
N ASN A 204 15.60 14.16 21.87
CA ASN A 204 14.35 14.06 22.63
C ASN A 204 14.25 12.73 23.42
N LEU A 205 14.67 11.61 22.85
CA LEU A 205 14.65 10.32 23.53
C LEU A 205 15.65 10.25 24.70
N TYR A 206 16.85 10.85 24.56
CA TYR A 206 17.81 10.95 25.65
C TYR A 206 17.29 11.83 26.78
N LEU A 207 16.58 12.94 26.50
CA LEU A 207 15.91 13.71 27.56
C LEU A 207 14.86 12.89 28.31
N GLU A 208 14.08 12.06 27.60
CA GLU A 208 13.05 11.24 28.23
C GLU A 208 13.63 10.27 29.28
N ILE A 209 14.83 9.76 29.04
CA ILE A 209 15.55 8.91 29.99
C ILE A 209 16.54 9.69 30.91
N LYS A 210 16.46 11.03 30.89
CA LYS A 210 17.27 11.95 31.73
C LYS A 210 18.76 11.93 31.44
N GLU A 211 19.15 11.54 30.25
CA GLU A 211 20.54 11.57 29.76
C GLU A 211 20.80 12.89 29.02
N THR A 212 20.81 14.00 29.79
CA THR A 212 20.87 15.37 29.26
C THR A 212 22.13 15.64 28.44
N ASP A 213 23.29 15.13 28.86
CA ASP A 213 24.56 15.35 28.15
C ASP A 213 24.49 14.75 26.72
N PHE A 214 24.00 13.52 26.59
CA PHE A 214 23.78 12.89 25.26
C PHE A 214 22.71 13.60 24.44
N ALA A 215 21.66 14.12 25.09
CA ALA A 215 20.65 14.90 24.40
C ALA A 215 21.26 16.16 23.78
N CYS A 216 22.10 16.86 24.50
CA CYS A 216 22.75 18.11 24.05
C CYS A 216 23.75 17.85 22.91
N GLU A 217 24.49 16.74 22.96
CA GLU A 217 25.35 16.32 21.84
C GLU A 217 24.54 16.09 20.57
N GLU A 218 23.41 15.40 20.68
CA GLU A 218 22.54 15.09 19.55
C GLU A 218 21.82 16.33 19.01
N TYR A 219 21.38 17.27 19.86
CA TYR A 219 20.82 18.54 19.40
C TYR A 219 21.85 19.39 18.67
N LYS A 220 23.10 19.41 19.16
CA LYS A 220 24.18 20.11 18.45
C LYS A 220 24.41 19.50 17.06
N LEU A 221 24.44 18.17 16.93
CA LEU A 221 24.55 17.50 15.65
C LEU A 221 23.34 17.79 14.74
N ALA A 222 22.15 17.94 15.32
CA ALA A 222 20.96 18.35 14.56
C ALA A 222 21.11 19.78 14.01
N LEU A 223 21.60 20.71 14.80
CA LEU A 223 21.86 22.10 14.37
C LEU A 223 22.94 22.16 13.30
N ASP A 224 24.03 21.43 13.46
CA ASP A 224 25.11 21.32 12.45
C ASP A 224 24.60 20.75 11.11
N ASN A 225 23.45 20.10 11.12
CA ASN A 225 22.73 19.56 9.96
C ASN A 225 21.54 20.43 9.50
N ASP A 226 21.44 21.68 9.93
CA ASP A 226 20.38 22.62 9.59
C ASP A 226 18.97 22.21 10.06
N VAL A 227 18.85 21.43 11.13
CA VAL A 227 17.57 21.04 11.72
C VAL A 227 17.11 22.13 12.69
N VAL A 228 16.52 23.19 12.15
CA VAL A 228 16.12 24.42 12.88
C VAL A 228 15.27 24.16 14.12
N VAL A 229 14.42 23.12 14.10
CA VAL A 229 13.59 22.76 15.28
C VAL A 229 14.40 22.35 16.50
N ALA A 230 15.69 22.02 16.34
CA ALA A 230 16.59 21.67 17.43
C ALA A 230 17.11 22.88 18.22
N ASP A 231 17.04 24.09 17.64
CA ASP A 231 17.53 25.32 18.24
C ASP A 231 16.89 25.60 19.60
N ARG A 232 15.59 25.67 19.61
CA ARG A 232 14.83 25.84 20.86
C ARG A 232 15.08 24.73 21.87
N ALA A 233 15.12 23.47 21.42
CA ALA A 233 15.37 22.35 22.31
C ALA A 233 16.78 22.41 22.96
N TYR A 234 17.78 22.86 22.20
CA TYR A 234 19.14 23.08 22.70
C TYR A 234 19.21 24.23 23.71
N GLU A 235 18.58 25.38 23.41
CA GLU A 235 18.52 26.53 24.32
C GLU A 235 17.85 26.20 25.65
N GLU A 236 16.75 25.45 25.64
CA GLU A 236 15.96 25.12 26.83
C GLU A 236 16.62 24.07 27.74
N ASN A 237 17.47 23.20 27.20
CA ASN A 237 17.96 22.01 27.93
C ASN A 237 19.50 21.94 28.09
N CYS A 238 20.25 22.76 27.34
CA CYS A 238 21.71 22.58 27.22
C CYS A 238 22.54 23.85 27.59
N GLN A 239 21.92 24.86 28.17
CA GLN A 239 22.58 26.10 28.61
C GLN A 239 22.71 26.18 30.13
#